data_e43e96668410507a45a90d7e5e316536
#
_entry.id   e43e96668410507a45a90d7e5e316536
#
_cell.length_a   1.000
_cell.length_b   1.000
_cell.length_c   1.000
_cell.angle_alpha   90.00
_cell.angle_beta   90.00
_cell.angle_gamma   90.00
#
_symmetry.space_group_name_H-M   'P 1'
#
loop_
_entity.id
_entity.type
_entity.pdbx_description
1 polymer ?
#
loop_
_entity_poly.entity_id
_entity_poly.type
_entity_poly.pdbx_seq_one_letter_code
_entity_poly.pdbx_strand_id
1 'polypeptide(L)'
;MIATLLAIAAAGAPVPADAHGIATRISSWGPRPAASRGEARAQRLIGRAFRDGGLRVGVQEFRVPGKGRSRNVIGVYDTPRSCLRIVMAHSDSLPPAPGANDNASGLGVVAELAGRMKRIRPWCDVWLVATGAEERGYTGKPDHLGALQLARRARAHHGRKRLRWALSLDEVGRDYPFWLRSPVGAPRSAVEGALSDAAGRVGTEVTWVRDEDTGNSDHREFELLGLPGAKLGVGAGGEPCRHMRCDTPSRLKRKPLVMARRMVAEALRLR
;
A
#
# COMPACT_ATOMS: atom_id res chain seq x y z
N MET A 1 4.01 52.64 8.60
CA MET A 1 4.53 51.61 7.66
C MET A 1 4.45 50.28 8.38
N ILE A 2 3.47 49.46 8.02
CA ILE A 2 3.26 48.13 8.60
C ILE A 2 3.91 47.14 7.66
N ALA A 3 5.03 46.51 8.11
CA ALA A 3 5.71 45.48 7.35
C ALA A 3 4.93 44.18 7.47
N THR A 4 4.28 43.74 6.40
CA THR A 4 3.64 42.45 6.30
C THR A 4 4.72 41.37 6.14
N LEU A 5 5.03 40.65 7.22
CA LEU A 5 5.86 39.45 7.14
C LEU A 5 5.07 38.34 6.40
N LEU A 6 5.41 38.12 5.14
CA LEU A 6 5.00 36.89 4.44
C LEU A 6 5.74 35.72 5.10
N ALA A 7 5.00 34.88 5.83
CA ALA A 7 5.48 33.59 6.27
C ALA A 7 5.68 32.68 5.05
N ILE A 8 6.92 32.56 4.57
CA ILE A 8 7.30 31.53 3.60
C ILE A 8 7.17 30.18 4.30
N ALA A 9 6.06 29.50 4.06
CA ALA A 9 5.92 28.11 4.48
C ALA A 9 7.09 27.32 3.87
N ALA A 10 7.96 26.79 4.72
CA ALA A 10 9.09 25.98 4.28
C ALA A 10 8.57 24.80 3.44
N ALA A 11 8.70 24.93 2.12
CA ALA A 11 8.37 23.87 1.19
C ALA A 11 9.26 22.67 1.53
N GLY A 12 8.69 21.62 2.11
CA GLY A 12 9.43 20.40 2.42
C GLY A 12 10.09 19.86 1.16
N ALA A 13 11.25 19.21 1.30
CA ALA A 13 11.98 18.65 0.16
C ALA A 13 11.05 17.87 -0.79
N PRO A 14 11.24 17.96 -2.13
CA PRO A 14 10.35 17.36 -3.11
C PRO A 14 10.20 15.83 -2.90
N VAL A 15 9.04 15.28 -3.27
CA VAL A 15 8.82 13.83 -3.22
C VAL A 15 9.71 13.18 -4.29
N PRO A 16 10.45 12.09 -3.98
CA PRO A 16 11.19 11.35 -4.98
C PRO A 16 10.26 10.83 -6.09
N ALA A 17 10.74 10.74 -7.32
CA ALA A 17 9.92 10.43 -8.49
C ALA A 17 9.61 8.93 -8.65
N ASP A 18 10.41 8.05 -8.05
CA ASP A 18 10.29 6.60 -8.20
C ASP A 18 10.08 5.89 -6.85
N ALA A 19 9.57 4.66 -6.94
CA ALA A 19 9.28 3.82 -5.77
C ALA A 19 10.50 3.59 -4.88
N HIS A 20 11.67 3.38 -5.48
CA HIS A 20 12.91 3.13 -4.75
C HIS A 20 13.33 4.36 -3.93
N GLY A 21 13.33 5.55 -4.53
CA GLY A 21 13.67 6.79 -3.85
C GLY A 21 12.69 7.11 -2.72
N ILE A 22 11.39 6.88 -2.94
CA ILE A 22 10.35 7.07 -1.90
C ILE A 22 10.57 6.10 -0.73
N ALA A 23 10.74 4.81 -1.02
CA ALA A 23 10.95 3.76 -0.01
C ALA A 23 12.24 4.00 0.78
N THR A 24 13.34 4.32 0.11
CA THR A 24 14.62 4.70 0.72
C THR A 24 14.44 5.87 1.67
N ARG A 25 13.76 6.93 1.23
CA ARG A 25 13.53 8.13 2.04
C ARG A 25 12.68 7.84 3.28
N ILE A 26 11.63 7.03 3.15
CA ILE A 26 10.77 6.69 4.28
C ILE A 26 11.54 5.87 5.31
N SER A 27 12.24 4.82 4.88
CA SER A 27 12.96 3.92 5.76
C SER A 27 14.22 4.53 6.37
N SER A 28 14.84 5.53 5.72
CA SER A 28 15.98 6.27 6.30
C SER A 28 15.63 7.07 7.58
N TRP A 29 14.36 7.27 7.86
CA TRP A 29 13.91 7.93 9.09
C TRP A 29 13.87 7.00 10.30
N GLY A 30 14.16 5.72 10.12
CA GLY A 30 14.11 4.71 11.16
C GLY A 30 12.70 4.12 11.37
N PRO A 31 12.50 3.43 12.50
CA PRO A 31 11.23 2.78 12.82
C PRO A 31 10.04 3.75 12.87
N ARG A 32 8.89 3.25 12.46
CA ARG A 32 7.64 4.01 12.34
C ARG A 32 6.49 3.34 13.09
N PRO A 33 6.60 3.16 14.43
CA PRO A 33 5.54 2.49 15.18
C PRO A 33 4.16 3.09 14.91
N ALA A 34 3.13 2.25 14.94
CA ALA A 34 1.74 2.69 14.81
C ALA A 34 1.41 3.87 15.77
N ALA A 35 0.66 4.86 15.28
CA ALA A 35 0.31 6.10 15.97
C ALA A 35 1.49 7.02 16.33
N SER A 36 2.71 6.75 15.80
CA SER A 36 3.90 7.57 16.06
C SER A 36 4.03 8.77 15.12
N ARG A 37 4.93 9.70 15.49
CA ARG A 37 5.35 10.78 14.59
C ARG A 37 6.04 10.26 13.33
N GLY A 38 6.75 9.12 13.41
CA GLY A 38 7.40 8.45 12.28
C GLY A 38 6.37 7.97 11.24
N GLU A 39 5.36 7.23 11.67
CA GLU A 39 4.25 6.80 10.81
C GLU A 39 3.53 8.02 10.19
N ALA A 40 3.18 9.01 10.99
CA ALA A 40 2.52 10.23 10.52
C ALA A 40 3.38 11.01 9.49
N ARG A 41 4.73 10.96 9.61
CA ARG A 41 5.65 11.55 8.64
C ARG A 41 5.61 10.83 7.30
N ALA A 42 5.61 9.48 7.31
CA ALA A 42 5.47 8.66 6.10
C ALA A 42 4.13 8.94 5.41
N GLN A 43 3.03 8.91 6.15
CA GLN A 43 1.69 9.20 5.65
C GLN A 43 1.57 10.59 5.01
N ARG A 44 2.21 11.62 5.61
CA ARG A 44 2.26 12.96 5.00
C ARG A 44 3.04 12.98 3.69
N LEU A 45 4.15 12.24 3.58
CA LEU A 45 4.91 12.13 2.33
C LEU A 45 4.03 11.50 1.23
N ILE A 46 3.36 10.39 1.54
CA ILE A 46 2.48 9.70 0.59
C ILE A 46 1.30 10.59 0.19
N GLY A 47 0.69 11.30 1.14
CA GLY A 47 -0.38 12.25 0.83
C GLY A 47 0.06 13.38 -0.11
N ARG A 48 1.31 13.83 -0.02
CA ARG A 48 1.89 14.76 -1.01
C ARG A 48 2.06 14.09 -2.36
N ALA A 49 2.66 12.88 -2.42
CA ALA A 49 2.81 12.13 -3.66
C ALA A 49 1.48 11.93 -4.40
N PHE A 50 0.40 11.66 -3.66
CA PHE A 50 -0.93 11.51 -4.23
C PHE A 50 -1.46 12.82 -4.81
N ARG A 51 -1.31 13.95 -4.10
CA ARG A 51 -1.70 15.27 -4.62
C ARG A 51 -0.88 15.66 -5.84
N ASP A 52 0.44 15.49 -5.79
CA ASP A 52 1.36 15.79 -6.89
C ASP A 52 1.03 14.94 -8.13
N GLY A 53 0.54 13.69 -7.91
CA GLY A 53 0.01 12.79 -8.94
C GLY A 53 -1.38 13.20 -9.48
N GLY A 54 -1.99 14.25 -8.94
CA GLY A 54 -3.31 14.74 -9.36
C GLY A 54 -4.50 13.96 -8.80
N LEU A 55 -4.31 13.21 -7.72
CA LEU A 55 -5.40 12.50 -7.05
C LEU A 55 -6.12 13.39 -6.04
N ARG A 56 -7.41 13.15 -5.86
CA ARG A 56 -8.17 13.69 -4.73
C ARG A 56 -7.80 12.93 -3.46
N VAL A 57 -7.28 13.64 -2.45
CA VAL A 57 -6.75 13.01 -1.22
C VAL A 57 -7.72 13.17 -0.06
N GLY A 58 -8.07 12.05 0.56
CA GLY A 58 -8.83 11.96 1.80
C GLY A 58 -8.00 11.34 2.93
N VAL A 59 -8.44 11.59 4.16
CA VAL A 59 -7.87 10.98 5.37
C VAL A 59 -8.98 10.29 6.14
N GLN A 60 -8.68 9.10 6.65
CA GLN A 60 -9.57 8.34 7.53
C GLN A 60 -8.83 8.07 8.84
N GLU A 61 -9.17 8.82 9.87
CA GLU A 61 -8.56 8.67 11.20
C GLU A 61 -9.25 7.59 12.03
N PHE A 62 -8.46 6.90 12.88
CA PHE A 62 -8.98 5.90 13.82
C PHE A 62 -8.11 5.82 15.09
N ARG A 63 -8.65 5.21 16.14
CA ARG A 63 -7.90 4.96 17.38
C ARG A 63 -7.07 3.68 17.27
N VAL A 64 -5.86 3.74 17.80
CA VAL A 64 -5.00 2.59 18.06
C VAL A 64 -5.01 2.33 19.56
N PRO A 65 -5.57 1.22 20.06
CA PRO A 65 -5.69 0.95 21.49
C PRO A 65 -4.36 1.10 22.22
N GLY A 66 -4.34 1.87 23.31
CA GLY A 66 -3.14 2.10 24.13
C GLY A 66 -2.02 2.93 23.47
N LYS A 67 -2.20 3.39 22.20
CA LYS A 67 -1.13 4.09 21.45
C LYS A 67 -1.54 5.48 20.94
N GLY A 68 -2.83 5.77 20.80
CA GLY A 68 -3.32 7.05 20.31
C GLY A 68 -4.12 6.96 19.01
N ARG A 69 -3.80 7.75 18.00
CA ARG A 69 -4.52 7.80 16.71
C ARG A 69 -3.56 7.55 15.55
N SER A 70 -4.00 6.74 14.62
CA SER A 70 -3.41 6.59 13.30
C SER A 70 -4.42 6.97 12.22
N ARG A 71 -4.06 6.81 10.95
CA ARG A 71 -4.91 7.16 9.81
C ARG A 71 -4.57 6.35 8.58
N ASN A 72 -5.56 6.21 7.69
CA ASN A 72 -5.34 5.88 6.29
C ASN A 72 -5.26 7.17 5.46
N VAL A 73 -4.34 7.25 4.53
CA VAL A 73 -4.28 8.31 3.52
C VAL A 73 -4.72 7.72 2.19
N ILE A 74 -5.81 8.24 1.64
CA ILE A 74 -6.50 7.68 0.47
C ILE A 74 -6.41 8.65 -0.69
N GLY A 75 -5.70 8.26 -1.75
CA GLY A 75 -5.70 8.94 -3.04
C GLY A 75 -6.75 8.32 -3.96
N VAL A 76 -7.69 9.11 -4.43
CA VAL A 76 -8.81 8.68 -5.26
C VAL A 76 -8.62 9.12 -6.70
N TYR A 77 -8.69 8.18 -7.63
CA TYR A 77 -8.81 8.41 -9.06
C TYR A 77 -10.18 7.92 -9.53
N ASP A 78 -11.02 8.84 -9.95
CA ASP A 78 -12.39 8.56 -10.40
C ASP A 78 -12.43 8.23 -11.91
N THR A 79 -13.31 7.31 -12.27
CA THR A 79 -13.67 6.96 -13.66
C THR A 79 -15.19 6.97 -13.80
N PRO A 80 -15.75 7.01 -15.04
CA PRO A 80 -17.20 6.94 -15.22
C PRO A 80 -17.78 5.52 -14.96
N ARG A 81 -16.96 4.56 -14.52
CA ARG A 81 -17.38 3.16 -14.31
C ARG A 81 -17.97 2.94 -12.93
N SER A 82 -18.82 1.93 -12.79
CA SER A 82 -19.46 1.54 -11.52
C SER A 82 -18.68 0.47 -10.76
N CYS A 83 -17.35 0.48 -10.84
CA CYS A 83 -16.48 -0.45 -10.14
C CYS A 83 -15.30 0.24 -9.47
N LEU A 84 -14.74 -0.40 -8.43
CA LEU A 84 -13.64 0.08 -7.62
C LEU A 84 -12.55 -0.98 -7.52
N ARG A 85 -11.29 -0.55 -7.56
CA ARG A 85 -10.09 -1.32 -7.20
C ARG A 85 -9.30 -0.58 -6.13
N ILE A 86 -8.78 -1.30 -5.16
CA ILE A 86 -7.97 -0.72 -4.08
C ILE A 86 -6.57 -1.31 -4.15
N VAL A 87 -5.55 -0.44 -4.08
CA VAL A 87 -4.14 -0.84 -3.93
C VAL A 87 -3.63 -0.16 -2.67
N MET A 88 -3.12 -0.93 -1.73
CA MET A 88 -2.72 -0.43 -0.42
C MET A 88 -1.36 -0.97 0.01
N ALA A 89 -0.72 -0.24 0.93
CA ALA A 89 0.48 -0.65 1.64
C ALA A 89 0.50 0.03 3.01
N HIS A 90 0.96 -0.66 4.05
CA HIS A 90 0.98 -0.09 5.39
C HIS A 90 2.15 0.87 5.60
N SER A 91 1.94 1.82 6.50
CA SER A 91 2.86 2.94 6.75
C SER A 91 3.67 2.80 8.03
N ASP A 92 3.25 1.96 8.95
CA ASP A 92 3.98 1.66 10.16
C ASP A 92 5.08 0.61 9.93
N SER A 93 5.91 0.40 10.91
CA SER A 93 6.90 -0.68 10.98
C SER A 93 7.22 -1.02 12.43
N LEU A 94 7.59 -2.27 12.68
CA LEU A 94 7.85 -2.80 14.01
C LEU A 94 9.28 -2.49 14.46
N PRO A 95 9.51 -1.71 15.55
CA PRO A 95 10.87 -1.54 16.06
C PRO A 95 11.51 -2.88 16.45
N PRO A 96 12.83 -3.06 16.23
CA PRO A 96 13.78 -2.03 15.84
C PRO A 96 13.96 -1.85 14.33
N ALA A 97 13.09 -2.43 13.48
CA ALA A 97 13.21 -2.40 12.03
C ALA A 97 12.96 -1.00 11.46
N PRO A 98 13.88 -0.46 10.62
CA PRO A 98 13.57 0.71 9.80
C PRO A 98 12.41 0.49 8.81
N GLY A 99 12.07 -0.77 8.52
CA GLY A 99 10.94 -1.14 7.67
C GLY A 99 11.13 -0.71 6.22
N ALA A 100 12.28 -1.05 5.62
CA ALA A 100 12.55 -0.70 4.23
C ALA A 100 11.77 -1.59 3.27
N ASN A 101 11.92 -2.90 3.40
CA ASN A 101 11.11 -3.85 2.64
C ASN A 101 9.70 -3.98 3.25
N ASP A 102 9.61 -4.00 4.57
CA ASP A 102 8.39 -4.10 5.36
C ASP A 102 8.05 -2.77 6.07
N ASN A 103 7.29 -1.80 5.50
CA ASN A 103 6.70 -1.84 4.17
C ASN A 103 6.85 -0.49 3.43
N ALA A 104 8.01 0.16 3.58
CA ALA A 104 8.28 1.33 2.77
C ALA A 104 8.34 0.99 1.27
N SER A 105 8.66 -0.28 0.93
CA SER A 105 8.67 -0.79 -0.45
C SER A 105 7.30 -0.70 -1.11
N GLY A 106 6.27 -1.21 -0.45
CA GLY A 106 4.89 -1.12 -0.92
C GLY A 106 4.41 0.32 -1.02
N LEU A 107 4.71 1.16 -0.01
CA LEU A 107 4.39 2.59 -0.03
C LEU A 107 5.02 3.30 -1.24
N GLY A 108 6.27 2.97 -1.56
CA GLY A 108 6.96 3.52 -2.73
C GLY A 108 6.22 3.21 -4.02
N VAL A 109 5.80 1.96 -4.20
CA VAL A 109 5.04 1.52 -5.39
C VAL A 109 3.70 2.22 -5.47
N VAL A 110 2.94 2.28 -4.37
CA VAL A 110 1.64 2.95 -4.31
C VAL A 110 1.76 4.44 -4.65
N ALA A 111 2.80 5.10 -4.14
CA ALA A 111 3.04 6.52 -4.42
C ALA A 111 3.48 6.77 -5.89
N GLU A 112 4.33 5.92 -6.45
CA GLU A 112 4.74 6.05 -7.87
C GLU A 112 3.56 5.82 -8.82
N LEU A 113 2.63 4.90 -8.48
CA LEU A 113 1.42 4.67 -9.26
C LEU A 113 0.56 5.93 -9.35
N ALA A 114 0.48 6.75 -8.30
CA ALA A 114 -0.31 7.98 -8.30
C ALA A 114 0.08 8.92 -9.44
N GLY A 115 1.38 9.16 -9.64
CA GLY A 115 1.87 9.99 -10.74
C GLY A 115 1.66 9.39 -12.13
N ARG A 116 1.18 8.15 -12.21
CA ARG A 116 1.00 7.43 -13.47
C ARG A 116 -0.47 7.16 -13.82
N MET A 117 -1.43 7.51 -12.97
CA MET A 117 -2.86 7.18 -13.18
C MET A 117 -3.39 7.64 -14.53
N LYS A 118 -3.08 8.86 -14.96
CA LYS A 118 -3.49 9.37 -16.29
C LYS A 118 -2.94 8.55 -17.45
N ARG A 119 -1.74 7.97 -17.32
CA ARG A 119 -1.11 7.10 -18.33
C ARG A 119 -1.62 5.68 -18.23
N ILE A 120 -1.89 5.19 -17.02
CA ILE A 120 -2.45 3.86 -16.77
C ILE A 120 -3.85 3.76 -17.37
N ARG A 121 -4.69 4.78 -17.24
CA ARG A 121 -6.10 4.77 -17.67
C ARG A 121 -6.85 3.56 -17.10
N PRO A 122 -6.97 3.48 -15.78
CA PRO A 122 -7.57 2.32 -15.13
C PRO A 122 -9.01 2.10 -15.57
N TRP A 123 -9.45 0.85 -15.60
CA TRP A 123 -10.83 0.49 -15.99
C TRP A 123 -11.85 0.90 -14.91
N CYS A 124 -11.54 0.68 -13.65
CA CYS A 124 -12.38 1.05 -12.50
C CYS A 124 -11.84 2.31 -11.82
N ASP A 125 -12.62 2.90 -10.93
CA ASP A 125 -12.08 3.81 -9.92
C ASP A 125 -10.94 3.14 -9.17
N VAL A 126 -9.97 3.93 -8.75
CA VAL A 126 -8.83 3.42 -7.98
C VAL A 126 -8.70 4.20 -6.69
N TRP A 127 -8.63 3.47 -5.58
CA TRP A 127 -8.11 4.02 -4.33
C TRP A 127 -6.68 3.52 -4.14
N LEU A 128 -5.73 4.45 -4.09
CA LEU A 128 -4.36 4.20 -3.65
C LEU A 128 -4.28 4.58 -2.17
N VAL A 129 -3.83 3.66 -1.32
CA VAL A 129 -3.95 3.87 0.13
C VAL A 129 -2.63 3.59 0.84
N ALA A 130 -2.20 4.54 1.68
CA ALA A 130 -1.28 4.24 2.76
C ALA A 130 -2.13 3.91 4.00
N THR A 131 -2.16 2.65 4.39
CA THR A 131 -2.84 2.18 5.59
C THR A 131 -1.98 2.44 6.82
N GLY A 132 -2.59 2.55 7.98
CA GLY A 132 -1.88 2.72 9.24
C GLY A 132 -2.15 1.59 10.21
N ALA A 133 -1.22 1.38 11.15
CA ALA A 133 -1.37 0.43 12.25
C ALA A 133 -1.73 -0.99 11.78
N GLU A 134 -0.92 -1.53 10.91
CA GLU A 134 -1.02 -2.91 10.42
C GLU A 134 -0.37 -3.88 11.39
N GLU A 135 0.79 -3.52 11.90
CA GLU A 135 1.69 -4.39 12.64
C GLU A 135 1.10 -4.88 13.98
N ARG A 136 0.95 -6.18 14.11
CA ARG A 136 0.33 -6.84 15.28
C ARG A 136 0.98 -6.49 16.62
N GLY A 137 2.28 -6.31 16.64
CA GLY A 137 3.04 -6.00 17.85
C GLY A 137 2.61 -4.72 18.56
N TYR A 138 1.88 -3.84 17.86
CA TYR A 138 1.39 -2.57 18.42
C TYR A 138 -0.10 -2.51 18.64
N THR A 139 -0.86 -3.20 17.81
CA THR A 139 -2.30 -3.02 17.76
C THR A 139 -3.05 -3.98 18.66
N GLY A 140 -2.40 -5.09 19.03
CA GLY A 140 -3.12 -6.16 19.71
C GLY A 140 -4.24 -6.73 18.82
N LYS A 141 -5.36 -7.08 19.44
CA LYS A 141 -6.53 -7.54 18.69
C LYS A 141 -7.62 -6.45 18.69
N PRO A 142 -8.21 -6.12 17.54
CA PRO A 142 -7.88 -6.57 16.19
C PRO A 142 -6.59 -5.92 15.66
N ASP A 143 -5.81 -6.68 14.93
CA ASP A 143 -4.68 -6.23 14.12
C ASP A 143 -5.13 -5.64 12.78
N HIS A 144 -4.20 -5.11 11.95
CA HIS A 144 -4.48 -4.47 10.66
C HIS A 144 -5.56 -3.37 10.76
N LEU A 145 -5.49 -2.53 11.81
CA LEU A 145 -6.58 -1.61 12.13
C LEU A 145 -6.94 -0.66 10.98
N GLY A 146 -5.94 -0.16 10.26
CA GLY A 146 -6.17 0.69 9.09
C GLY A 146 -6.93 -0.03 8.00
N ALA A 147 -6.52 -1.25 7.67
CA ALA A 147 -7.21 -2.07 6.68
C ALA A 147 -8.64 -2.43 7.09
N LEU A 148 -8.87 -2.71 8.37
CA LEU A 148 -10.23 -2.94 8.89
C LEU A 148 -11.14 -1.73 8.67
N GLN A 149 -10.65 -0.52 8.97
CA GLN A 149 -11.43 0.71 8.75
C GLN A 149 -11.64 0.96 7.25
N LEU A 150 -10.63 0.68 6.42
CA LEU A 150 -10.70 0.81 4.97
C LEU A 150 -11.70 -0.18 4.36
N ALA A 151 -11.67 -1.44 4.78
CA ALA A 151 -12.58 -2.49 4.32
C ALA A 151 -14.04 -2.18 4.68
N ARG A 152 -14.30 -1.68 5.90
CA ARG A 152 -15.63 -1.19 6.31
C ARG A 152 -16.10 -0.04 5.42
N ARG A 153 -15.22 0.91 5.12
CA ARG A 153 -15.52 2.02 4.20
C ARG A 153 -15.81 1.52 2.79
N ALA A 154 -14.99 0.59 2.26
CA ALA A 154 -15.19 -0.01 0.95
C ALA A 154 -16.52 -0.77 0.87
N ARG A 155 -16.89 -1.52 1.92
CA ARG A 155 -18.16 -2.22 2.03
C ARG A 155 -19.35 -1.26 2.02
N ALA A 156 -19.29 -0.17 2.76
CA ALA A 156 -20.33 0.87 2.74
C ALA A 156 -20.42 1.57 1.37
N HIS A 157 -19.31 1.64 0.63
CA HIS A 157 -19.25 2.21 -0.72
C HIS A 157 -19.72 1.23 -1.80
N HIS A 158 -19.74 -0.07 -1.52
CA HIS A 158 -20.04 -1.14 -2.49
C HIS A 158 -21.41 -1.02 -3.17
N GLY A 159 -22.41 -0.46 -2.49
CA GLY A 159 -23.71 -0.16 -3.08
C GLY A 159 -23.67 0.88 -4.21
N ARG A 160 -22.65 1.73 -4.26
CA ARG A 160 -22.46 2.76 -5.29
C ARG A 160 -21.49 2.32 -6.39
N LYS A 161 -20.41 1.62 -5.99
CA LYS A 161 -19.35 1.13 -6.89
C LYS A 161 -18.88 -0.25 -6.41
N ARG A 162 -19.11 -1.28 -7.23
CA ARG A 162 -18.74 -2.66 -6.88
C ARG A 162 -17.23 -2.81 -6.73
N LEU A 163 -16.77 -3.19 -5.55
CA LEU A 163 -15.37 -3.54 -5.34
C LEU A 163 -15.02 -4.80 -6.14
N ARG A 164 -14.06 -4.68 -7.05
CA ARG A 164 -13.53 -5.81 -7.83
C ARG A 164 -12.48 -6.56 -7.05
N TRP A 165 -11.57 -5.83 -6.40
CA TRP A 165 -10.55 -6.39 -5.53
C TRP A 165 -9.83 -5.30 -4.70
N ALA A 166 -9.23 -5.74 -3.59
CA ALA A 166 -8.28 -4.97 -2.80
C ALA A 166 -6.94 -5.71 -2.77
N LEU A 167 -5.86 -5.03 -3.12
CA LEU A 167 -4.51 -5.58 -3.18
C LEU A 167 -3.63 -4.92 -2.14
N SER A 168 -3.08 -5.70 -1.21
CA SER A 168 -1.98 -5.29 -0.35
C SER A 168 -0.66 -5.53 -1.07
N LEU A 169 0.17 -4.49 -1.17
CA LEU A 169 1.58 -4.59 -1.56
C LEU A 169 2.42 -4.62 -0.30
N ASP A 170 3.07 -5.75 -0.04
CA ASP A 170 3.77 -5.92 1.21
C ASP A 170 5.04 -6.75 0.99
N GLU A 171 6.21 -6.14 1.31
CA GLU A 171 7.54 -6.71 1.08
C GLU A 171 7.87 -6.92 -0.42
N VAL A 172 7.65 -5.89 -1.26
CA VAL A 172 7.87 -5.96 -2.72
C VAL A 172 9.19 -5.34 -3.19
N GLY A 173 10.10 -4.99 -2.27
CA GLY A 173 11.30 -4.20 -2.58
C GLY A 173 12.59 -4.99 -2.73
N ARG A 174 12.61 -6.28 -2.45
CA ARG A 174 13.86 -7.04 -2.35
C ARG A 174 14.05 -8.05 -3.48
N ASP A 175 13.04 -8.86 -3.75
CA ASP A 175 13.16 -9.97 -4.70
C ASP A 175 11.86 -10.23 -5.47
N TYR A 176 11.93 -11.03 -6.54
CA TYR A 176 10.82 -11.55 -7.31
C TYR A 176 11.31 -12.86 -8.01
N PRO A 177 10.44 -13.75 -8.51
CA PRO A 177 8.98 -13.60 -8.65
C PRO A 177 8.27 -13.52 -7.31
N PHE A 178 7.16 -12.75 -7.31
CA PHE A 178 6.35 -12.55 -6.13
C PHE A 178 5.42 -13.73 -5.89
N TRP A 179 5.02 -13.90 -4.64
CA TRP A 179 3.83 -14.66 -4.31
C TRP A 179 2.60 -13.75 -4.25
N LEU A 180 1.52 -14.24 -4.84
CA LEU A 180 0.20 -13.69 -4.72
C LEU A 180 -0.58 -14.56 -3.73
N ARG A 181 -0.89 -14.00 -2.56
CA ARG A 181 -1.52 -14.72 -1.45
C ARG A 181 -2.96 -14.28 -1.26
N SER A 182 -3.83 -15.26 -0.99
CA SER A 182 -5.20 -15.03 -0.56
C SER A 182 -5.73 -16.25 0.19
N PRO A 183 -6.73 -16.09 1.10
CA PRO A 183 -7.26 -17.20 1.89
C PRO A 183 -8.25 -18.10 1.15
N VAL A 184 -8.49 -17.86 -0.14
CA VAL A 184 -9.46 -18.62 -0.94
C VAL A 184 -8.98 -20.03 -1.26
N GLY A 185 -9.92 -20.95 -1.51
CA GLY A 185 -9.60 -22.33 -1.85
C GLY A 185 -9.04 -22.53 -3.26
N ALA A 186 -9.31 -21.59 -4.19
CA ALA A 186 -8.81 -21.58 -5.55
C ALA A 186 -8.73 -20.14 -6.07
N PRO A 187 -7.87 -19.83 -7.05
CA PRO A 187 -7.75 -18.49 -7.64
C PRO A 187 -9.08 -18.02 -8.24
N ARG A 188 -9.47 -16.79 -7.93
CA ARG A 188 -10.61 -16.10 -8.52
C ARG A 188 -10.16 -15.35 -9.77
N SER A 189 -10.93 -15.40 -10.83
CA SER A 189 -10.60 -14.71 -12.09
C SER A 189 -10.47 -13.20 -11.93
N ALA A 190 -11.32 -12.60 -11.08
CA ALA A 190 -11.37 -11.15 -10.89
C ALA A 190 -10.23 -10.58 -10.02
N VAL A 191 -9.50 -11.39 -9.27
CA VAL A 191 -8.42 -10.99 -8.35
C VAL A 191 -7.13 -11.68 -8.76
N GLU A 192 -6.97 -12.94 -8.34
CA GLU A 192 -5.74 -13.70 -8.54
C GLU A 192 -5.47 -13.93 -10.03
N GLY A 193 -6.50 -14.24 -10.82
CA GLY A 193 -6.39 -14.39 -12.27
C GLY A 193 -6.00 -13.09 -12.97
N ALA A 194 -6.63 -11.97 -12.61
CA ALA A 194 -6.29 -10.67 -13.19
C ALA A 194 -4.83 -10.24 -12.89
N LEU A 195 -4.31 -10.57 -11.70
CA LEU A 195 -2.92 -10.25 -11.34
C LEU A 195 -1.92 -11.20 -12.03
N SER A 196 -2.27 -12.49 -12.18
CA SER A 196 -1.46 -13.45 -12.94
C SER A 196 -1.39 -13.06 -14.42
N ASP A 197 -2.51 -12.70 -15.03
CA ASP A 197 -2.57 -12.21 -16.41
C ASP A 197 -1.72 -10.93 -16.59
N ALA A 198 -1.84 -10.01 -15.64
CA ALA A 198 -1.04 -8.80 -15.66
C ALA A 198 0.46 -9.09 -15.54
N ALA A 199 0.86 -10.05 -14.72
CA ALA A 199 2.24 -10.49 -14.59
C ALA A 199 2.78 -11.02 -15.93
N GLY A 200 2.05 -11.94 -16.58
CA GLY A 200 2.43 -12.47 -17.89
C GLY A 200 2.58 -11.37 -18.95
N ARG A 201 1.66 -10.39 -18.99
CA ARG A 201 1.71 -9.26 -19.95
C ARG A 201 2.92 -8.34 -19.75
N VAL A 202 3.47 -8.25 -18.56
CA VAL A 202 4.64 -7.41 -18.28
C VAL A 202 5.97 -8.21 -18.28
N GLY A 203 5.89 -9.49 -18.62
CA GLY A 203 7.07 -10.37 -18.74
C GLY A 203 7.63 -10.78 -17.38
N THR A 204 6.74 -11.07 -16.41
CA THR A 204 7.11 -11.64 -15.11
C THR A 204 6.13 -12.75 -14.73
N GLU A 205 6.51 -13.50 -13.71
CA GLU A 205 5.67 -14.54 -13.13
C GLU A 205 5.21 -14.14 -11.72
N VAL A 206 4.07 -14.66 -11.33
CA VAL A 206 3.57 -14.60 -9.96
C VAL A 206 3.00 -15.97 -9.61
N THR A 207 3.35 -16.49 -8.45
CA THR A 207 2.82 -17.77 -7.97
C THR A 207 1.70 -17.49 -6.97
N TRP A 208 0.48 -17.96 -7.28
CA TRP A 208 -0.57 -17.93 -6.28
C TRP A 208 -0.30 -18.97 -5.20
N VAL A 209 -0.42 -18.55 -3.96
CA VAL A 209 -0.28 -19.39 -2.78
C VAL A 209 -1.46 -19.14 -1.85
N ARG A 210 -2.11 -20.22 -1.42
CA ARG A 210 -3.15 -20.09 -0.40
C ARG A 210 -2.52 -19.63 0.92
N ASP A 211 -3.11 -18.59 1.50
CA ASP A 211 -2.74 -18.18 2.86
C ASP A 211 -3.12 -19.25 3.88
N GLU A 212 -2.30 -19.35 4.92
CA GLU A 212 -2.70 -20.06 6.13
C GLU A 212 -3.76 -19.23 6.85
N ASP A 213 -4.80 -19.88 7.34
CA ASP A 213 -5.95 -19.26 7.99
C ASP A 213 -6.60 -18.14 7.13
N THR A 214 -6.61 -16.92 7.67
CA THR A 214 -7.25 -15.76 7.03
C THR A 214 -6.27 -14.81 6.37
N GLY A 215 -4.96 -15.13 6.36
CA GLY A 215 -3.90 -14.24 5.88
C GLY A 215 -3.28 -13.37 6.98
N ASN A 216 -2.17 -12.70 6.66
CA ASN A 216 -1.34 -11.98 7.63
C ASN A 216 -0.91 -10.58 7.16
N SER A 217 -1.73 -9.90 6.37
CA SER A 217 -1.51 -8.53 5.91
C SER A 217 -2.86 -7.84 5.68
N ASP A 218 -2.85 -6.59 5.29
CA ASP A 218 -4.02 -5.72 5.11
C ASP A 218 -5.18 -6.35 4.31
N HIS A 219 -4.91 -7.24 3.34
CA HIS A 219 -5.94 -7.92 2.53
C HIS A 219 -6.89 -8.80 3.35
N ARG A 220 -6.41 -9.34 4.48
CA ARG A 220 -7.19 -10.17 5.39
C ARG A 220 -8.48 -9.49 5.83
N GLU A 221 -8.43 -8.21 6.16
CA GLU A 221 -9.59 -7.48 6.67
C GLU A 221 -10.70 -7.33 5.62
N PHE A 222 -10.34 -7.35 4.34
CA PHE A 222 -11.31 -7.41 3.26
C PHE A 222 -11.97 -8.78 3.18
N GLU A 223 -11.20 -9.85 3.19
CA GLU A 223 -11.71 -11.22 3.14
C GLU A 223 -12.63 -11.55 4.34
N LEU A 224 -12.27 -11.10 5.54
CA LEU A 224 -13.11 -11.26 6.74
C LEU A 224 -14.46 -10.53 6.64
N LEU A 225 -14.55 -9.50 5.81
CA LEU A 225 -15.80 -8.81 5.50
C LEU A 225 -16.50 -9.35 4.23
N GLY A 226 -16.05 -10.47 3.66
CA GLY A 226 -16.61 -11.03 2.43
C GLY A 226 -16.30 -10.20 1.18
N LEU A 227 -15.24 -9.40 1.21
CA LEU A 227 -14.75 -8.60 0.09
C LEU A 227 -13.48 -9.23 -0.50
N PRO A 228 -13.30 -9.23 -1.84
CA PRO A 228 -12.16 -9.89 -2.46
C PRO A 228 -10.84 -9.15 -2.17
N GLY A 229 -9.92 -9.81 -1.50
CA GLY A 229 -8.60 -9.30 -1.15
C GLY A 229 -7.47 -10.26 -1.54
N ALA A 230 -6.29 -9.71 -1.82
CA ALA A 230 -5.06 -10.48 -2.01
C ALA A 230 -3.84 -9.67 -1.57
N LYS A 231 -2.74 -10.36 -1.24
CA LYS A 231 -1.42 -9.77 -0.98
C LYS A 231 -0.46 -10.12 -2.11
N LEU A 232 0.23 -9.13 -2.63
CA LEU A 232 1.42 -9.32 -3.46
C LEU A 232 2.64 -9.03 -2.59
N GLY A 233 3.55 -9.98 -2.50
CA GLY A 233 4.72 -9.79 -1.64
C GLY A 233 5.83 -10.79 -1.94
N VAL A 234 6.73 -10.90 -0.97
CA VAL A 234 7.91 -11.75 -1.07
C VAL A 234 7.55 -13.19 -1.44
N GLY A 235 8.36 -13.78 -2.35
CA GLY A 235 8.21 -15.16 -2.80
C GLY A 235 8.79 -16.20 -1.81
N ALA A 236 9.15 -17.37 -2.33
CA ALA A 236 9.58 -18.53 -1.55
C ALA A 236 10.79 -18.26 -0.62
N GLY A 237 11.68 -17.33 -0.98
CA GLY A 237 12.84 -16.98 -0.17
C GLY A 237 12.55 -16.21 1.11
N GLY A 238 11.32 -15.80 1.31
CA GLY A 238 10.90 -15.02 2.47
C GLY A 238 11.63 -13.68 2.64
N GLU A 239 11.43 -12.99 3.76
CA GLU A 239 12.17 -11.79 4.16
C GLU A 239 12.91 -12.07 5.48
N PRO A 240 14.20 -12.45 5.42
CA PRO A 240 14.96 -12.81 6.62
C PRO A 240 15.23 -11.64 7.57
N CYS A 241 15.04 -10.40 7.10
CA CYS A 241 15.18 -9.20 7.93
C CYS A 241 13.83 -8.61 8.39
N ARG A 242 12.72 -9.32 8.17
CA ARG A 242 11.40 -8.85 8.64
C ARG A 242 11.45 -8.56 10.14
N HIS A 243 10.97 -7.37 10.51
CA HIS A 243 10.93 -6.87 11.90
C HIS A 243 12.31 -6.77 12.57
N MET A 244 13.41 -6.79 11.80
CA MET A 244 14.78 -6.75 12.32
C MET A 244 15.50 -5.45 11.94
N ARG A 245 16.56 -5.11 12.68
CA ARG A 245 17.42 -3.93 12.40
C ARG A 245 18.02 -3.93 10.99
N CYS A 246 18.17 -5.11 10.38
CA CYS A 246 18.73 -5.25 9.05
C CYS A 246 17.75 -4.95 7.90
N ASP A 247 16.45 -4.68 8.17
CA ASP A 247 15.53 -4.21 7.12
C ASP A 247 15.75 -2.72 6.81
N THR A 248 16.86 -2.45 6.16
CA THR A 248 17.41 -1.11 5.88
C THR A 248 17.25 -0.72 4.40
N PRO A 249 17.35 0.61 4.08
CA PRO A 249 17.28 1.09 2.69
C PRO A 249 18.27 0.41 1.72
N SER A 250 19.44 0.00 2.20
CA SER A 250 20.47 -0.66 1.38
C SER A 250 20.05 -2.03 0.83
N ARG A 251 19.01 -2.64 1.41
CA ARG A 251 18.45 -3.91 0.94
C ARG A 251 17.45 -3.76 -0.20
N LEU A 252 16.94 -2.55 -0.43
CA LEU A 252 15.98 -2.31 -1.50
C LEU A 252 16.66 -2.41 -2.87
N LYS A 253 15.99 -3.09 -3.78
CA LYS A 253 16.41 -3.23 -5.18
C LYS A 253 15.39 -2.53 -6.08
N ARG A 254 15.88 -1.82 -7.12
CA ARG A 254 15.00 -1.11 -8.08
C ARG A 254 14.14 -2.07 -8.90
N LYS A 255 14.71 -3.21 -9.33
CA LYS A 255 14.06 -4.12 -10.27
C LYS A 255 12.76 -4.72 -9.73
N PRO A 256 12.69 -5.30 -8.51
CA PRO A 256 11.44 -5.77 -7.91
C PRO A 256 10.37 -4.67 -7.82
N LEU A 257 10.73 -3.47 -7.35
CA LEU A 257 9.81 -2.34 -7.24
C LEU A 257 9.21 -1.95 -8.61
N VAL A 258 10.05 -1.91 -9.65
CA VAL A 258 9.59 -1.65 -11.03
C VAL A 258 8.66 -2.75 -11.51
N MET A 259 8.96 -4.02 -11.22
CA MET A 259 8.13 -5.15 -11.64
C MET A 259 6.78 -5.14 -10.91
N ALA A 260 6.74 -4.95 -9.59
CA ALA A 260 5.50 -4.79 -8.83
C ALA A 260 4.64 -3.65 -9.38
N ARG A 261 5.24 -2.48 -9.61
CA ARG A 261 4.54 -1.33 -10.19
C ARG A 261 3.98 -1.62 -11.59
N ARG A 262 4.77 -2.26 -12.48
CA ARG A 262 4.32 -2.59 -13.84
C ARG A 262 3.15 -3.57 -13.82
N MET A 263 3.25 -4.62 -13.02
CA MET A 263 2.21 -5.62 -12.86
C MET A 263 0.91 -5.00 -12.33
N VAL A 264 0.98 -4.20 -11.26
CA VAL A 264 -0.20 -3.53 -10.70
C VAL A 264 -0.79 -2.53 -11.71
N ALA A 265 0.04 -1.75 -12.40
CA ALA A 265 -0.43 -0.82 -13.43
C ALA A 265 -1.19 -1.55 -14.55
N GLU A 266 -0.72 -2.73 -14.97
CA GLU A 266 -1.41 -3.53 -15.97
C GLU A 266 -2.71 -4.14 -15.41
N ALA A 267 -2.69 -4.68 -14.19
CA ALA A 267 -3.90 -5.18 -13.53
C ALA A 267 -5.00 -4.11 -13.40
N LEU A 268 -4.62 -2.84 -13.19
CA LEU A 268 -5.55 -1.71 -13.14
C LEU A 268 -6.18 -1.39 -14.51
N ARG A 269 -5.55 -1.75 -15.64
CA ARG A 269 -6.09 -1.58 -17.01
C ARG A 269 -7.07 -2.66 -17.41
N LEU A 270 -6.89 -3.88 -16.94
CA LEU A 270 -7.72 -5.03 -17.31
C LEU A 270 -9.20 -4.77 -16.98
N ARG A 271 -10.11 -5.37 -17.75
CA ARG A 271 -11.56 -5.25 -17.56
C ARG A 271 -12.12 -6.13 -16.45
#